data_ae89f4c135cce7df98d140ede2853afd
#
_entry.id   ae89f4c135cce7df98d140ede2853afd
#
_cell.length_a   1.000
_cell.length_b   1.000
_cell.length_c   1.000
_cell.angle_alpha   90.00
_cell.angle_beta   90.00
_cell.angle_gamma   90.00
#
_symmetry.space_group_name_H-M   'P 1'
#
loop_
_entity.id
_entity.type
_entity.pdbx_description
1 polymer ?
#
loop_
_entity_poly.entity_id
_entity_poly.type
_entity_poly.pdbx_seq_one_letter_code
_entity_poly.pdbx_strand_id
1 'polypeptide(L)'
;LGGKGANLAEMNLIGIPVPPGFTITTDVCTEYNTLGRDKVVELLKDEVVKAIAHVEALMKSKFGDVENPLLVSVRSGARASMPGMMDTILNLGLNDEVVEGIIRKTGNARFAWDSYRRFVQMYGDVVLGMKPTNKEDIDPFEAIIEEVKKAKGVELDNELKVEDLQELVKKFKAAVKEQTGKDFPTCAYEQLWGAICAVFDSWMNERAILYRKMEGIPDEWGTAVN
;
A
#
# COMPACT_ATOMS: atom_id res chain seq x y z
N LEU A 1 -15.14 8.55 10.34
CA LEU A 1 -14.49 7.24 10.10
C LEU A 1 -14.47 6.84 8.62
N GLY A 2 -15.30 7.49 7.77
CA GLY A 2 -15.57 6.98 6.43
C GLY A 2 -16.40 5.69 6.44
N GLY A 3 -16.90 5.26 5.28
CA GLY A 3 -17.77 4.07 5.19
C GLY A 3 -17.08 2.77 5.61
N LYS A 4 -15.84 2.58 5.19
CA LYS A 4 -15.08 1.37 5.51
C LYS A 4 -14.77 1.26 7.01
N GLY A 5 -14.24 2.33 7.62
CA GLY A 5 -13.93 2.36 9.05
C GLY A 5 -15.18 2.23 9.92
N ALA A 6 -16.31 2.87 9.54
CA ALA A 6 -17.58 2.74 10.26
C ALA A 6 -18.11 1.30 10.21
N ASN A 7 -18.12 0.67 9.03
CA ASN A 7 -18.58 -0.72 8.89
C ASN A 7 -17.69 -1.71 9.66
N LEU A 8 -16.36 -1.53 9.65
CA LEU A 8 -15.45 -2.37 10.43
C LEU A 8 -15.70 -2.23 11.94
N ALA A 9 -15.97 -1.01 12.41
CA ALA A 9 -16.33 -0.77 13.82
C ALA A 9 -17.65 -1.46 14.19
N GLU A 10 -18.70 -1.33 13.39
CA GLU A 10 -19.98 -2.01 13.59
C GLU A 10 -19.83 -3.54 13.59
N MET A 11 -19.09 -4.09 12.62
CA MET A 11 -18.83 -5.54 12.56
C MET A 11 -18.14 -6.03 13.84
N ASN A 12 -17.17 -5.28 14.35
CA ASN A 12 -16.49 -5.61 15.61
C ASN A 12 -17.45 -5.56 16.82
N LEU A 13 -18.32 -4.54 16.90
CA LEU A 13 -19.29 -4.39 17.97
C LEU A 13 -20.31 -5.55 18.04
N ILE A 14 -20.72 -6.08 16.90
CA ILE A 14 -21.64 -7.24 16.82
C ILE A 14 -20.94 -8.59 16.91
N GLY A 15 -19.62 -8.62 17.15
CA GLY A 15 -18.83 -9.83 17.38
C GLY A 15 -18.39 -10.57 16.12
N ILE A 16 -18.47 -9.96 14.93
CA ILE A 16 -17.88 -10.51 13.72
C ILE A 16 -16.36 -10.38 13.80
N PRO A 17 -15.59 -11.44 13.47
CA PRO A 17 -14.14 -11.36 13.45
C PRO A 17 -13.65 -10.32 12.43
N VAL A 18 -13.01 -9.27 12.90
CA VAL A 18 -12.41 -8.22 12.08
C VAL A 18 -10.91 -8.23 12.33
N PRO A 19 -10.07 -8.19 11.28
CA PRO A 19 -8.63 -8.06 11.46
C PRO A 19 -8.31 -6.78 12.25
N PRO A 20 -7.37 -6.84 13.22
CA PRO A 20 -6.94 -5.66 13.97
C PRO A 20 -6.42 -4.56 13.04
N GLY A 21 -6.79 -3.33 13.36
CA GLY A 21 -6.40 -2.17 12.58
C GLY A 21 -6.86 -0.87 13.25
N PHE A 22 -6.63 0.24 12.58
CA PHE A 22 -7.08 1.55 13.00
C PHE A 22 -7.48 2.41 11.81
N THR A 23 -8.17 3.50 12.08
CA THR A 23 -8.62 4.46 11.06
C THR A 23 -8.09 5.85 11.37
N ILE A 24 -7.39 6.45 10.42
CA ILE A 24 -7.14 7.90 10.39
C ILE A 24 -8.38 8.53 9.75
N THR A 25 -9.01 9.46 10.45
CA THR A 25 -10.35 9.97 10.09
C THR A 25 -10.33 10.88 8.87
N THR A 26 -11.50 11.12 8.29
CA THR A 26 -11.66 11.99 7.11
C THR A 26 -11.27 13.43 7.37
N ASP A 27 -11.38 13.90 8.61
CA ASP A 27 -11.02 15.28 8.99
C ASP A 27 -9.53 15.55 8.78
N VAL A 28 -8.69 14.53 9.02
CA VAL A 28 -7.24 14.60 8.77
C VAL A 28 -6.92 14.79 7.28
N CYS A 29 -7.74 14.22 6.38
CA CYS A 29 -7.57 14.46 4.94
C CYS A 29 -7.75 15.94 4.59
N THR A 30 -8.71 16.62 5.23
CA THR A 30 -8.93 18.06 5.06
C THR A 30 -7.74 18.87 5.60
N GLU A 31 -7.23 18.49 6.78
CA GLU A 31 -6.02 19.08 7.34
C GLU A 31 -4.80 18.86 6.46
N TYR A 32 -4.65 17.66 5.90
CA TYR A 32 -3.57 17.30 4.98
C TYR A 32 -3.56 18.22 3.74
N ASN A 33 -4.72 18.44 3.14
CA ASN A 33 -4.86 19.32 1.98
C ASN A 33 -4.61 20.82 2.32
N THR A 34 -4.78 21.21 3.59
CA THR A 34 -4.62 22.60 4.04
C THR A 34 -3.23 22.89 4.58
N LEU A 35 -2.71 22.02 5.44
CA LEU A 35 -1.44 22.21 6.17
C LEU A 35 -0.25 21.61 5.43
N GLY A 36 -0.50 20.70 4.48
CA GLY A 36 0.53 19.96 3.74
C GLY A 36 1.02 18.71 4.45
N ARG A 37 1.67 17.87 3.65
CA ARG A 37 2.14 16.53 4.01
C ARG A 37 2.98 16.50 5.29
N ASP A 38 4.06 17.28 5.32
CA ASP A 38 5.06 17.19 6.38
C ASP A 38 4.48 17.56 7.74
N LYS A 39 3.60 18.58 7.76
CA LYS A 39 2.96 19.04 8.98
C LYS A 39 1.99 18.01 9.55
N VAL A 40 1.19 17.39 8.70
CA VAL A 40 0.22 16.37 9.14
C VAL A 40 0.94 15.08 9.59
N VAL A 41 2.00 14.68 8.91
CA VAL A 41 2.85 13.54 9.34
C VAL A 41 3.43 13.81 10.73
N GLU A 42 3.95 15.01 10.98
CA GLU A 42 4.50 15.40 12.29
C GLU A 42 3.42 15.32 13.39
N LEU A 43 2.22 15.83 13.12
CA LEU A 43 1.09 15.83 14.08
C LEU A 43 0.59 14.43 14.43
N LEU A 44 0.57 13.52 13.45
CA LEU A 44 0.04 12.17 13.63
C LEU A 44 1.06 11.13 14.09
N LYS A 45 2.35 11.45 14.04
CA LYS A 45 3.43 10.48 14.22
C LYS A 45 3.27 9.62 15.47
N ASP A 46 3.04 10.25 16.63
CA ASP A 46 2.95 9.56 17.90
C ASP A 46 1.68 8.70 18.01
N GLU A 47 0.57 9.17 17.44
CA GLU A 47 -0.69 8.42 17.45
C GLU A 47 -0.61 7.19 16.54
N VAL A 48 -0.04 7.31 15.36
CA VAL A 48 0.15 6.20 14.43
C VAL A 48 1.09 5.15 15.02
N VAL A 49 2.19 5.56 15.65
CA VAL A 49 3.11 4.63 16.33
C VAL A 49 2.40 3.87 17.45
N LYS A 50 1.59 4.55 18.29
CA LYS A 50 0.80 3.90 19.34
C LYS A 50 -0.25 2.94 18.75
N ALA A 51 -0.90 3.31 17.67
CA ALA A 51 -1.89 2.48 17.00
C ALA A 51 -1.25 1.21 16.40
N ILE A 52 -0.10 1.33 15.75
CA ILE A 52 0.69 0.18 15.27
C ILE A 52 1.09 -0.72 16.44
N ALA A 53 1.61 -0.18 17.53
CA ALA A 53 1.98 -0.97 18.71
C ALA A 53 0.79 -1.74 19.29
N HIS A 54 -0.41 -1.16 19.25
CA HIS A 54 -1.64 -1.86 19.65
C HIS A 54 -1.97 -3.03 18.72
N VAL A 55 -1.88 -2.84 17.42
CA VAL A 55 -2.09 -3.91 16.43
C VAL A 55 -1.04 -5.01 16.60
N GLU A 56 0.24 -4.66 16.81
CA GLU A 56 1.32 -5.62 17.09
C GLU A 56 1.02 -6.50 18.30
N ALA A 57 0.53 -5.90 19.39
CA ALA A 57 0.16 -6.63 20.61
C ALA A 57 -0.98 -7.63 20.36
N LEU A 58 -2.01 -7.24 19.61
CA LEU A 58 -3.14 -8.09 19.25
C LEU A 58 -2.72 -9.23 18.32
N MET A 59 -1.88 -8.93 17.32
CA MET A 59 -1.42 -9.90 16.31
C MET A 59 -0.25 -10.76 16.82
N LYS A 60 0.36 -10.42 17.95
CA LYS A 60 1.56 -11.08 18.49
C LYS A 60 2.70 -11.16 17.46
N SER A 61 2.83 -10.10 16.65
CA SER A 61 3.85 -9.95 15.62
C SER A 61 4.25 -8.49 15.54
N LYS A 62 5.36 -8.15 14.89
CA LYS A 62 5.93 -6.81 14.93
C LYS A 62 6.15 -6.24 13.54
N PHE A 63 5.78 -4.98 13.35
CA PHE A 63 5.89 -4.28 12.08
C PHE A 63 7.36 -4.00 11.76
N GLY A 64 7.84 -4.50 10.62
CA GLY A 64 9.24 -4.40 10.21
C GLY A 64 10.20 -5.38 10.91
N ASP A 65 9.69 -6.31 11.71
CA ASP A 65 10.50 -7.36 12.35
C ASP A 65 10.84 -8.47 11.36
N VAL A 66 12.08 -8.95 11.41
CA VAL A 66 12.58 -10.00 10.51
C VAL A 66 12.18 -11.40 10.97
N GLU A 67 12.02 -11.61 12.29
CA GLU A 67 11.74 -12.95 12.85
C GLU A 67 10.25 -13.27 12.87
N ASN A 68 9.42 -12.30 13.27
CA ASN A 68 7.98 -12.48 13.35
C ASN A 68 7.25 -11.26 12.75
N PRO A 69 7.34 -11.09 11.42
CA PRO A 69 6.84 -9.90 10.75
C PRO A 69 5.33 -9.75 10.81
N LEU A 70 4.88 -8.51 11.10
CA LEU A 70 3.54 -8.02 10.83
C LEU A 70 3.55 -7.30 9.49
N LEU A 71 2.68 -7.68 8.58
CA LEU A 71 2.40 -6.94 7.37
C LEU A 71 1.05 -6.22 7.51
N VAL A 72 0.99 -4.98 7.05
CA VAL A 72 -0.24 -4.19 7.08
C VAL A 72 -0.66 -3.75 5.68
N SER A 73 -1.92 -3.40 5.54
CA SER A 73 -2.47 -2.80 4.31
C SER A 73 -3.00 -1.42 4.63
N VAL A 74 -2.81 -0.47 3.72
CA VAL A 74 -3.34 0.88 3.82
C VAL A 74 -4.39 1.07 2.73
N ARG A 75 -5.60 1.45 3.14
CA ARG A 75 -6.77 1.53 2.25
C ARG A 75 -7.53 2.84 2.47
N SER A 76 -7.99 3.43 1.37
CA SER A 76 -8.92 4.55 1.42
C SER A 76 -10.29 4.15 1.98
N GLY A 77 -10.97 5.12 2.60
CA GLY A 77 -12.31 4.91 3.16
C GLY A 77 -13.14 6.20 3.16
N ALA A 78 -13.56 6.66 1.98
CA ALA A 78 -14.46 7.81 1.87
C ALA A 78 -15.84 7.54 2.49
N ARG A 79 -16.60 8.59 2.82
CA ARG A 79 -17.99 8.49 3.30
C ARG A 79 -18.92 7.89 2.25
N ALA A 80 -18.73 8.24 0.99
CA ALA A 80 -19.42 7.64 -0.15
C ALA A 80 -18.55 6.54 -0.77
N SER A 81 -19.19 5.50 -1.30
CA SER A 81 -18.49 4.45 -2.06
C SER A 81 -18.00 5.02 -3.39
N MET A 82 -16.69 4.91 -3.64
CA MET A 82 -16.03 5.38 -4.86
C MET A 82 -15.15 4.28 -5.46
N PRO A 83 -15.76 3.22 -6.05
CA PRO A 83 -15.04 2.04 -6.52
C PRO A 83 -14.00 2.39 -7.59
N GLY A 84 -12.75 1.95 -7.40
CA GLY A 84 -11.65 2.17 -8.35
C GLY A 84 -11.12 3.60 -8.44
N MET A 85 -11.66 4.54 -7.64
CA MET A 85 -11.25 5.94 -7.71
C MET A 85 -10.04 6.26 -6.83
N MET A 86 -9.85 5.51 -5.74
CA MET A 86 -8.78 5.73 -4.76
C MET A 86 -7.94 4.48 -4.57
N ASP A 87 -6.76 4.67 -4.04
CA ASP A 87 -5.73 3.66 -4.02
C ASP A 87 -5.75 2.78 -2.75
N THR A 88 -5.12 1.62 -2.85
CA THR A 88 -4.88 0.65 -1.78
C THR A 88 -3.46 0.14 -1.92
N ILE A 89 -2.73 0.04 -0.81
CA ILE A 89 -1.40 -0.54 -0.77
C ILE A 89 -1.41 -1.74 0.17
N LEU A 90 -0.96 -2.89 -0.30
CA LEU A 90 -0.94 -4.15 0.44
C LEU A 90 0.49 -4.51 0.85
N ASN A 91 0.63 -5.32 1.89
CA ASN A 91 1.88 -5.95 2.32
C ASN A 91 2.99 -4.96 2.72
N LEU A 92 2.63 -3.80 3.28
CA LEU A 92 3.59 -2.88 3.87
C LEU A 92 4.38 -3.55 4.99
N GLY A 93 5.65 -3.26 5.06
CA GLY A 93 6.60 -3.88 5.98
C GLY A 93 7.55 -4.88 5.29
N LEU A 94 7.26 -5.30 4.04
CA LEU A 94 8.15 -6.17 3.28
C LEU A 94 9.42 -5.43 2.83
N ASN A 95 10.55 -6.10 3.00
CA ASN A 95 11.86 -5.75 2.48
C ASN A 95 12.68 -7.02 2.27
N ASP A 96 13.95 -6.90 1.88
CA ASP A 96 14.82 -8.06 1.57
C ASP A 96 15.07 -8.98 2.79
N GLU A 97 15.01 -8.45 4.00
CA GLU A 97 15.21 -9.23 5.24
C GLU A 97 13.89 -9.84 5.73
N VAL A 98 12.80 -9.06 5.68
CA VAL A 98 11.47 -9.49 6.14
C VAL A 98 10.90 -10.60 5.27
N VAL A 99 11.19 -10.63 3.96
CA VAL A 99 10.76 -11.72 3.07
C VAL A 99 11.26 -13.07 3.55
N GLU A 100 12.49 -13.13 4.09
CA GLU A 100 13.05 -14.38 4.67
C GLU A 100 12.29 -14.79 5.93
N GLY A 101 11.83 -13.85 6.74
CA GLY A 101 10.95 -14.11 7.89
C GLY A 101 9.61 -14.72 7.46
N ILE A 102 9.01 -14.21 6.39
CA ILE A 102 7.79 -14.80 5.83
C ILE A 102 8.04 -16.21 5.32
N ILE A 103 9.17 -16.47 4.67
CA ILE A 103 9.55 -17.81 4.22
C ILE A 103 9.63 -18.77 5.41
N ARG A 104 10.33 -18.38 6.49
CA ARG A 104 10.43 -19.21 7.71
C ARG A 104 9.06 -19.51 8.32
N LYS A 105 8.18 -18.49 8.37
CA LYS A 105 6.86 -18.61 8.97
C LYS A 105 5.88 -19.46 8.15
N THR A 106 5.95 -19.39 6.83
CA THR A 106 5.00 -20.05 5.92
C THR A 106 5.50 -21.36 5.32
N GLY A 107 6.82 -21.54 5.27
CA GLY A 107 7.47 -22.64 4.53
C GLY A 107 7.34 -22.48 3.00
N ASN A 108 6.92 -21.32 2.50
CA ASN A 108 6.62 -21.12 1.08
C ASN A 108 7.37 -19.90 0.52
N ALA A 109 8.56 -20.15 -0.01
CA ALA A 109 9.43 -19.13 -0.58
C ALA A 109 8.77 -18.44 -1.80
N ARG A 110 8.07 -19.22 -2.65
CA ARG A 110 7.43 -18.65 -3.82
C ARG A 110 6.34 -17.64 -3.44
N PHE A 111 5.49 -17.97 -2.46
CA PHE A 111 4.47 -17.07 -1.93
C PHE A 111 5.09 -15.77 -1.38
N ALA A 112 6.17 -15.90 -0.61
CA ALA A 112 6.82 -14.75 0.01
C ALA A 112 7.42 -13.80 -1.04
N TRP A 113 8.15 -14.34 -2.02
CA TRP A 113 8.76 -13.55 -3.08
C TRP A 113 7.73 -12.96 -4.06
N ASP A 114 6.64 -13.68 -4.38
CA ASP A 114 5.55 -13.12 -5.20
C ASP A 114 4.82 -11.99 -4.46
N SER A 115 4.60 -12.15 -3.14
CA SER A 115 4.04 -11.07 -2.32
C SER A 115 4.94 -9.84 -2.29
N TYR A 116 6.25 -10.02 -2.22
CA TYR A 116 7.22 -8.93 -2.25
C TYR A 116 7.28 -8.27 -3.63
N ARG A 117 7.32 -9.05 -4.71
CA ARG A 117 7.25 -8.54 -6.08
C ARG A 117 6.02 -7.65 -6.28
N ARG A 118 4.84 -8.13 -5.88
CA ARG A 118 3.58 -7.38 -5.98
C ARG A 118 3.59 -6.12 -5.11
N PHE A 119 4.19 -6.18 -3.94
CA PHE A 119 4.32 -5.01 -3.08
C PHE A 119 5.19 -3.93 -3.72
N VAL A 120 6.36 -4.29 -4.26
CA VAL A 120 7.25 -3.32 -4.93
C VAL A 120 6.56 -2.68 -6.12
N GLN A 121 5.87 -3.47 -6.97
CA GLN A 121 5.08 -2.96 -8.09
C GLN A 121 4.01 -1.99 -7.61
N MET A 122 3.14 -2.41 -6.71
CA MET A 122 2.02 -1.59 -6.21
C MET A 122 2.50 -0.31 -5.52
N TYR A 123 3.57 -0.39 -4.75
CA TYR A 123 4.16 0.78 -4.08
C TYR A 123 4.79 1.75 -5.10
N GLY A 124 5.48 1.21 -6.10
CA GLY A 124 6.02 1.99 -7.21
C GLY A 124 4.94 2.73 -7.99
N ASP A 125 3.86 2.03 -8.34
CA ASP A 125 2.75 2.60 -9.09
C ASP A 125 2.00 3.69 -8.31
N VAL A 126 1.67 3.39 -7.06
CA VAL A 126 0.75 4.22 -6.26
C VAL A 126 1.48 5.30 -5.49
N VAL A 127 2.55 4.93 -4.77
CA VAL A 127 3.24 5.85 -3.85
C VAL A 127 4.32 6.66 -4.56
N LEU A 128 5.03 6.03 -5.50
CA LEU A 128 6.12 6.68 -6.23
C LEU A 128 5.67 7.26 -7.59
N GLY A 129 4.40 7.06 -7.96
CA GLY A 129 3.80 7.66 -9.14
C GLY A 129 4.33 7.11 -10.48
N MET A 130 4.79 5.86 -10.50
CA MET A 130 5.38 5.24 -11.70
C MET A 130 4.33 4.71 -12.68
N LYS A 131 3.06 4.64 -12.25
CA LYS A 131 1.98 4.21 -13.14
C LYS A 131 1.81 5.18 -14.30
N PRO A 132 1.74 4.69 -15.55
CA PRO A 132 1.53 5.54 -16.72
C PRO A 132 0.25 6.37 -16.61
N THR A 133 0.33 7.63 -17.00
CA THR A 133 -0.81 8.55 -17.05
C THR A 133 -1.64 8.33 -18.31
N ASN A 134 -1.00 8.01 -19.42
CA ASN A 134 -1.65 7.76 -20.71
C ASN A 134 -1.86 6.26 -20.92
N LYS A 135 -2.97 5.88 -21.55
CA LYS A 135 -3.29 4.48 -21.86
C LYS A 135 -2.35 3.85 -22.91
N GLU A 136 -1.64 4.68 -23.66
CA GLU A 136 -0.72 4.26 -24.72
C GLU A 136 0.69 3.98 -24.17
N ASP A 137 1.00 4.49 -22.99
CA ASP A 137 2.29 4.27 -22.32
C ASP A 137 2.34 2.87 -21.69
N ILE A 138 3.45 2.20 -21.86
CA ILE A 138 3.66 0.86 -21.28
C ILE A 138 4.02 1.04 -19.80
N ASP A 139 3.33 0.30 -18.93
CA ASP A 139 3.68 0.21 -17.51
C ASP A 139 5.10 -0.39 -17.38
N PRO A 140 6.04 0.30 -16.73
CA PRO A 140 7.42 -0.15 -16.63
C PRO A 140 7.57 -1.50 -15.92
N PHE A 141 6.72 -1.79 -14.93
CA PHE A 141 6.75 -3.06 -14.22
C PHE A 141 6.18 -4.19 -15.06
N GLU A 142 5.09 -3.96 -15.79
CA GLU A 142 4.53 -4.93 -16.73
C GLU A 142 5.52 -5.25 -17.87
N ALA A 143 6.22 -4.26 -18.41
CA ALA A 143 7.25 -4.46 -19.40
C ALA A 143 8.37 -5.39 -18.89
N ILE A 144 8.82 -5.19 -17.65
CA ILE A 144 9.84 -6.03 -17.01
C ILE A 144 9.32 -7.46 -16.78
N ILE A 145 8.06 -7.61 -16.34
CA ILE A 145 7.44 -8.94 -16.18
C ILE A 145 7.41 -9.69 -17.50
N GLU A 146 6.94 -9.07 -18.56
CA GLU A 146 6.86 -9.70 -19.89
C GLU A 146 8.25 -10.06 -20.46
N GLU A 147 9.26 -9.22 -20.23
CA GLU A 147 10.65 -9.52 -20.59
C GLU A 147 11.16 -10.78 -19.88
N VAL A 148 10.94 -10.88 -18.56
CA VAL A 148 11.38 -12.04 -17.78
C VAL A 148 10.61 -13.29 -18.19
N LYS A 149 9.29 -13.22 -18.33
CA LYS A 149 8.47 -14.34 -18.81
C LYS A 149 8.94 -14.88 -20.16
N LYS A 150 9.18 -13.98 -21.10
CA LYS A 150 9.70 -14.35 -22.43
C LYS A 150 11.09 -15.01 -22.34
N ALA A 151 11.99 -14.49 -21.51
CA ALA A 151 13.32 -15.05 -21.33
C ALA A 151 13.28 -16.46 -20.68
N LYS A 152 12.27 -16.73 -19.83
CA LYS A 152 12.09 -18.02 -19.14
C LYS A 152 11.19 -18.99 -19.91
N GLY A 153 10.55 -18.55 -21.00
CA GLY A 153 9.65 -19.37 -21.81
C GLY A 153 8.35 -19.75 -21.10
N VAL A 154 7.83 -18.87 -20.23
CA VAL A 154 6.58 -19.03 -19.52
C VAL A 154 5.55 -17.99 -19.94
N GLU A 155 4.25 -18.29 -19.81
CA GLU A 155 3.18 -17.39 -20.21
C GLU A 155 2.50 -16.74 -19.00
N LEU A 156 2.38 -17.47 -17.87
CA LEU A 156 1.64 -17.02 -16.70
C LEU A 156 2.57 -16.70 -15.53
N ASP A 157 2.21 -15.70 -14.74
CA ASP A 157 2.97 -15.29 -13.55
C ASP A 157 3.12 -16.43 -12.52
N ASN A 158 2.14 -17.35 -12.46
CA ASN A 158 2.19 -18.48 -11.54
C ASN A 158 3.20 -19.57 -11.94
N GLU A 159 3.73 -19.52 -13.14
CA GLU A 159 4.78 -20.40 -13.63
C GLU A 159 6.20 -19.93 -13.28
N LEU A 160 6.33 -18.65 -12.87
CA LEU A 160 7.58 -18.08 -12.41
C LEU A 160 8.05 -18.76 -11.12
N LYS A 161 9.33 -19.13 -11.09
CA LYS A 161 9.99 -19.77 -9.94
C LYS A 161 10.49 -18.72 -8.94
N VAL A 162 11.00 -19.16 -7.81
CA VAL A 162 11.53 -18.27 -6.76
C VAL A 162 12.63 -17.37 -7.30
N GLU A 163 13.57 -17.93 -8.05
CA GLU A 163 14.70 -17.22 -8.64
C GLU A 163 14.25 -16.14 -9.63
N ASP A 164 13.18 -16.41 -10.39
CA ASP A 164 12.61 -15.48 -11.35
C ASP A 164 11.92 -14.30 -10.63
N LEU A 165 11.22 -14.59 -9.53
CA LEU A 165 10.59 -13.57 -8.69
C LEU A 165 11.63 -12.70 -7.97
N GLN A 166 12.75 -13.28 -7.54
CA GLN A 166 13.89 -12.54 -6.99
C GLN A 166 14.51 -11.61 -8.04
N GLU A 167 14.67 -12.10 -9.28
CA GLU A 167 15.13 -11.31 -10.41
C GLU A 167 14.18 -10.13 -10.68
N LEU A 168 12.87 -10.38 -10.68
CA LEU A 168 11.86 -9.32 -10.86
C LEU A 168 11.94 -8.23 -9.78
N VAL A 169 12.01 -8.62 -8.50
CA VAL A 169 12.16 -7.64 -7.39
C VAL A 169 13.39 -6.77 -7.58
N LYS A 170 14.52 -7.37 -7.97
CA LYS A 170 15.76 -6.63 -8.25
C LYS A 170 15.61 -5.66 -9.41
N LYS A 171 15.01 -6.09 -10.53
CA LYS A 171 14.74 -5.25 -11.71
C LYS A 171 13.76 -4.12 -11.37
N PHE A 172 12.71 -4.39 -10.61
CA PHE A 172 11.74 -3.39 -10.17
C PHE A 172 12.39 -2.29 -9.32
N LYS A 173 13.22 -2.67 -8.36
CA LYS A 173 13.97 -1.69 -7.55
C LYS A 173 14.93 -0.86 -8.38
N ALA A 174 15.56 -1.45 -9.39
CA ALA A 174 16.41 -0.72 -10.32
C ALA A 174 15.61 0.28 -11.15
N ALA A 175 14.44 -0.11 -11.65
CA ALA A 175 13.53 0.79 -12.38
C ALA A 175 13.02 1.94 -11.48
N VAL A 176 12.69 1.64 -10.21
CA VAL A 176 12.35 2.68 -9.22
C VAL A 176 13.48 3.70 -9.09
N LYS A 177 14.71 3.23 -8.91
CA LYS A 177 15.88 4.12 -8.77
C LYS A 177 16.13 4.94 -10.02
N GLU A 178 16.01 4.35 -11.19
CA GLU A 178 16.20 5.02 -12.48
C GLU A 178 15.18 6.13 -12.70
N GLN A 179 13.89 5.87 -12.42
CA GLN A 179 12.82 6.83 -12.68
C GLN A 179 12.69 7.90 -11.59
N THR A 180 12.91 7.54 -10.32
CA THR A 180 12.69 8.45 -9.19
C THR A 180 13.97 9.09 -8.65
N GLY A 181 15.13 8.56 -9.03
CA GLY A 181 16.43 8.95 -8.47
C GLY A 181 16.66 8.47 -7.02
N LYS A 182 15.74 7.71 -6.44
CA LYS A 182 15.79 7.22 -5.06
C LYS A 182 15.72 5.71 -5.00
N ASP A 183 16.35 5.14 -3.97
CA ASP A 183 16.21 3.71 -3.70
C ASP A 183 14.80 3.40 -3.18
N PHE A 184 14.31 2.17 -3.45
CA PHE A 184 13.05 1.70 -2.88
C PHE A 184 13.14 1.67 -1.35
N PRO A 185 12.13 2.23 -0.61
CA PRO A 185 12.21 2.32 0.83
C PRO A 185 12.18 0.94 1.50
N THR A 186 13.14 0.67 2.37
CA THR A 186 13.26 -0.58 3.13
C THR A 186 12.77 -0.46 4.57
N CYS A 187 12.65 0.77 5.10
CA CYS A 187 12.10 1.03 6.42
C CYS A 187 10.57 0.91 6.40
N ALA A 188 10.01 0.02 7.25
CA ALA A 188 8.58 -0.24 7.31
C ALA A 188 7.75 1.04 7.60
N TYR A 189 8.21 1.90 8.49
CA TYR A 189 7.53 3.16 8.81
C TYR A 189 7.61 4.19 7.68
N GLU A 190 8.70 4.22 6.92
CA GLU A 190 8.80 5.06 5.72
C GLU A 190 7.79 4.61 4.66
N GLN A 191 7.68 3.30 4.45
CA GLN A 191 6.67 2.71 3.58
C GLN A 191 5.25 3.06 4.05
N LEU A 192 4.98 2.95 5.35
CA LEU A 192 3.68 3.26 5.94
C LEU A 192 3.27 4.71 5.72
N TRP A 193 4.16 5.65 6.00
CA TRP A 193 3.89 7.08 5.78
C TRP A 193 3.73 7.42 4.31
N GLY A 194 4.55 6.82 3.44
CA GLY A 194 4.37 6.94 1.99
C GLY A 194 2.97 6.52 1.55
N ALA A 195 2.50 5.36 2.03
CA ALA A 195 1.20 4.81 1.69
C ALA A 195 0.03 5.65 2.27
N ILE A 196 0.12 6.11 3.53
CA ILE A 196 -0.90 6.99 4.13
C ILE A 196 -1.04 8.27 3.31
N CYS A 197 0.08 8.92 2.99
CA CYS A 197 0.06 10.14 2.19
C CYS A 197 -0.50 9.91 0.78
N ALA A 198 -0.09 8.82 0.11
CA ALA A 198 -0.61 8.48 -1.21
C ALA A 198 -2.14 8.26 -1.21
N VAL A 199 -2.70 7.70 -0.14
CA VAL A 199 -4.15 7.57 0.00
C VAL A 199 -4.81 8.94 0.16
N PHE A 200 -4.25 9.87 0.94
CA PHE A 200 -4.77 11.24 1.01
C PHE A 200 -4.65 11.97 -0.33
N ASP A 201 -3.50 11.85 -1.01
CA ASP A 201 -3.28 12.44 -2.33
C ASP A 201 -4.29 11.90 -3.36
N SER A 202 -4.67 10.62 -3.25
CA SER A 202 -5.62 9.99 -4.18
C SER A 202 -7.02 10.60 -4.16
N TRP A 203 -7.39 11.32 -3.06
CA TRP A 203 -8.62 12.10 -3.01
C TRP A 203 -8.65 13.22 -4.04
N MET A 204 -7.49 13.77 -4.37
CA MET A 204 -7.32 14.88 -5.33
C MET A 204 -6.91 14.41 -6.74
N ASN A 205 -6.91 13.09 -7.02
CA ASN A 205 -6.69 12.56 -8.35
C ASN A 205 -7.82 12.99 -9.31
N GLU A 206 -7.50 13.24 -10.56
CA GLU A 206 -8.46 13.71 -11.59
C GLU A 206 -9.69 12.81 -11.69
N ARG A 207 -9.50 11.48 -11.69
CA ARG A 207 -10.60 10.50 -11.73
C ARG A 207 -11.50 10.60 -10.50
N ALA A 208 -10.93 10.83 -9.31
CA ALA A 208 -11.69 10.98 -8.07
C ALA A 208 -12.46 12.30 -8.03
N ILE A 209 -11.85 13.39 -8.49
CA ILE A 209 -12.49 14.70 -8.62
C ILE A 209 -13.66 14.63 -9.60
N LEU A 210 -13.44 14.03 -10.78
CA LEU A 210 -14.50 13.89 -11.79
C LEU A 210 -15.67 13.07 -11.26
N TYR A 211 -15.38 11.92 -10.62
CA TYR A 211 -16.41 11.07 -10.03
C TYR A 211 -17.23 11.82 -8.96
N ARG A 212 -16.56 12.55 -8.05
CA ARG A 212 -17.24 13.35 -7.04
C ARG A 212 -18.16 14.41 -7.64
N LYS A 213 -17.70 15.09 -8.70
CA LYS A 213 -18.53 16.07 -9.43
C LYS A 213 -19.78 15.43 -10.04
N MET A 214 -19.64 14.23 -10.62
CA MET A 214 -20.76 13.51 -11.23
C MET A 214 -21.78 13.02 -10.20
N GLU A 215 -21.30 12.58 -9.04
CA GLU A 215 -22.15 12.00 -7.97
C GLU A 215 -22.60 13.05 -6.93
N GLY A 216 -22.21 14.32 -7.08
CA GLY A 216 -22.55 15.36 -6.13
C GLY A 216 -21.91 15.19 -4.74
N ILE A 217 -20.74 14.57 -4.67
CA ILE A 217 -20.02 14.32 -3.42
C ILE A 217 -19.14 15.54 -3.10
N PRO A 218 -19.32 16.18 -1.92
CA PRO A 218 -18.55 17.36 -1.53
C PRO A 218 -17.05 17.05 -1.37
N ASP A 219 -16.19 17.97 -1.86
CA ASP A 219 -14.74 17.83 -1.77
C ASP A 219 -14.24 17.86 -0.31
N GLU A 220 -14.92 18.60 0.56
CA GLU A 220 -14.61 18.73 1.98
C GLU A 220 -14.86 17.44 2.79
N TRP A 221 -15.54 16.44 2.24
CA TRP A 221 -15.75 15.17 2.94
C TRP A 221 -14.45 14.39 3.16
N GLY A 222 -13.47 14.54 2.30
CA GLY A 222 -12.20 13.85 2.40
C GLY A 222 -12.31 12.33 2.36
N THR A 223 -11.18 11.67 2.53
CA THR A 223 -11.09 10.20 2.70
C THR A 223 -10.45 9.86 4.02
N ALA A 224 -10.93 8.79 4.65
CA ALA A 224 -10.23 8.16 5.76
C ALA A 224 -9.14 7.22 5.21
N VAL A 225 -8.18 6.88 6.08
CA VAL A 225 -7.16 5.85 5.85
C VAL A 225 -7.36 4.73 6.87
N ASN A 226 -7.53 3.50 6.37
CA ASN A 226 -7.78 2.31 7.19
C ASN A 226 -6.64 1.31 7.06
#